data_6b223e0ad9afd30d3d46c2b6eefe6734
#
_entry.id   6b223e0ad9afd30d3d46c2b6eefe6734
#
_cell.length_a   1.000
_cell.length_b   1.000
_cell.length_c   1.000
_cell.angle_alpha   90.00
_cell.angle_beta   90.00
_cell.angle_gamma   90.00
#
_symmetry.space_group_name_H-M   'P 1'
#
loop_
_entity.id
_entity.type
_entity.pdbx_description
1 polymer ?
#
loop_
_entity_poly.entity_id
_entity_poly.type
_entity_poly.pdbx_seq_one_letter_code
_entity_poly.pdbx_strand_id
1 'polypeptide(L)'
;MQFAGICLTLKKGVTAYIGQLDETPMTVRYWITEWNDEYRQLKHIRWLRNQIAHSTGNVECTQSDLDWLKGFHNRLLTQQDLLAKARRVIQESQIQRQQQQAKTIAASAPKYGANVFGSSSKPRKSWILIAVIAALAVLIGLLIWIANGGAK
;
A
#
# COMPACT_ATOMS: atom_id res chain seq x y z
N MET A 1 33.15 -10.06 -4.85
CA MET A 1 32.25 -11.23 -4.88
C MET A 1 30.86 -11.01 -4.21
N GLN A 2 30.55 -9.86 -3.63
CA GLN A 2 29.21 -9.60 -3.04
C GLN A 2 28.11 -9.26 -4.06
N PHE A 3 28.47 -8.90 -5.28
CA PHE A 3 27.54 -8.50 -6.34
C PHE A 3 26.60 -9.58 -6.84
N ALA A 4 27.10 -10.80 -7.01
CA ALA A 4 26.31 -11.91 -7.54
C ALA A 4 25.14 -12.29 -6.61
N GLY A 5 25.35 -12.19 -5.30
CA GLY A 5 24.31 -12.51 -4.32
C GLY A 5 23.14 -11.53 -4.31
N ILE A 6 23.44 -10.22 -4.42
CA ILE A 6 22.40 -9.16 -4.47
C ILE A 6 21.63 -9.24 -5.79
N CYS A 7 22.32 -9.48 -6.92
CA CYS A 7 21.66 -9.66 -8.22
C CYS A 7 20.74 -10.87 -8.30
N LEU A 8 21.10 -12.01 -7.66
CA LEU A 8 20.29 -13.23 -7.70
C LEU A 8 19.00 -13.13 -6.89
N THR A 9 19.04 -12.50 -5.72
CA THR A 9 17.85 -12.28 -4.87
C THR A 9 16.88 -11.26 -5.51
N LEU A 10 17.41 -10.28 -6.22
CA LEU A 10 16.64 -9.30 -6.98
C LEU A 10 16.04 -9.87 -8.29
N LYS A 11 16.42 -11.08 -8.71
CA LYS A 11 16.06 -11.64 -10.02
C LYS A 11 14.55 -11.70 -10.28
N LYS A 12 13.78 -12.22 -9.36
CA LYS A 12 12.32 -12.25 -9.45
C LYS A 12 11.71 -10.91 -9.01
N GLY A 13 12.33 -10.23 -8.05
CA GLY A 13 11.83 -9.00 -7.46
C GLY A 13 11.79 -7.82 -8.42
N VAL A 14 12.90 -7.52 -9.13
CA VAL A 14 12.96 -6.35 -10.03
C VAL A 14 12.03 -6.51 -11.24
N THR A 15 11.95 -7.70 -11.83
CA THR A 15 11.03 -7.93 -12.96
C THR A 15 9.57 -7.81 -12.53
N ALA A 16 9.20 -8.40 -11.40
CA ALA A 16 7.86 -8.29 -10.84
C ALA A 16 7.54 -6.84 -10.43
N TYR A 17 8.51 -6.13 -9.87
CA TYR A 17 8.37 -4.73 -9.50
C TYR A 17 8.10 -3.85 -10.73
N ILE A 18 8.90 -4.01 -11.82
CA ILE A 18 8.67 -3.30 -13.08
C ILE A 18 7.30 -3.65 -13.67
N GLY A 19 6.86 -4.92 -13.60
CA GLY A 19 5.53 -5.31 -14.03
C GLY A 19 4.42 -4.56 -13.29
N GLN A 20 4.52 -4.42 -11.97
CA GLN A 20 3.58 -3.61 -11.18
C GLN A 20 3.62 -2.12 -11.55
N LEU A 21 4.81 -1.59 -11.87
CA LEU A 21 4.91 -0.22 -12.38
C LEU A 21 4.22 -0.07 -13.74
N ASP A 22 4.32 -1.07 -14.62
CA ASP A 22 3.67 -1.08 -15.94
C ASP A 22 2.14 -1.16 -15.82
N GLU A 23 1.61 -1.79 -14.76
CA GLU A 23 0.19 -1.86 -14.46
C GLU A 23 -0.36 -0.58 -13.80
N THR A 24 0.51 0.29 -13.30
CA THR A 24 0.07 1.52 -12.62
C THR A 24 -0.61 2.47 -13.61
N PRO A 25 -1.80 3.01 -13.30
CA PRO A 25 -2.53 3.91 -14.20
C PRO A 25 -1.73 5.17 -14.55
N MET A 26 -1.82 5.62 -15.80
CA MET A 26 -1.13 6.84 -16.28
C MET A 26 -1.49 8.08 -15.46
N THR A 27 -2.75 8.18 -15.01
CA THR A 27 -3.20 9.25 -14.14
C THR A 27 -2.42 9.34 -12.83
N VAL A 28 -2.04 8.19 -12.25
CA VAL A 28 -1.24 8.12 -11.03
C VAL A 28 0.22 8.48 -11.32
N ARG A 29 0.78 7.95 -12.42
CA ARG A 29 2.17 8.22 -12.83
C ARG A 29 2.43 9.71 -13.02
N TYR A 30 1.45 10.44 -13.57
CA TYR A 30 1.55 11.87 -13.81
C TYR A 30 1.78 12.71 -12.53
N TRP A 31 1.28 12.24 -11.39
CA TRP A 31 1.44 12.93 -10.11
C TRP A 31 2.78 12.67 -9.41
N ILE A 32 3.62 11.76 -9.97
CA ILE A 32 4.92 11.41 -9.37
C ILE A 32 6.01 11.94 -10.30
N THR A 33 6.62 13.05 -9.92
CA THR A 33 7.59 13.79 -10.76
C THR A 33 8.77 12.92 -11.19
N GLU A 34 9.28 12.07 -10.28
CA GLU A 34 10.47 11.24 -10.53
C GLU A 34 10.15 9.93 -11.28
N TRP A 35 8.87 9.70 -11.66
CA TRP A 35 8.44 8.43 -12.24
C TRP A 35 9.27 8.00 -13.44
N ASN A 36 9.42 8.87 -14.40
CA ASN A 36 10.08 8.54 -15.67
C ASN A 36 11.56 8.23 -15.49
N ASP A 37 12.24 8.97 -14.64
CA ASP A 37 13.68 8.82 -14.43
C ASP A 37 13.98 7.55 -13.62
N GLU A 38 13.25 7.32 -12.54
CA GLU A 38 13.44 6.13 -11.72
C GLU A 38 13.02 4.86 -12.48
N TYR A 39 11.94 4.91 -13.25
CA TYR A 39 11.50 3.80 -14.09
C TYR A 39 12.52 3.47 -15.20
N ARG A 40 13.10 4.49 -15.86
CA ARG A 40 14.15 4.32 -16.86
C ARG A 40 15.40 3.68 -16.25
N GLN A 41 15.80 4.12 -15.08
CA GLN A 41 16.95 3.57 -14.37
C GLN A 41 16.73 2.12 -13.94
N LEU A 42 15.52 1.75 -13.48
CA LEU A 42 15.16 0.37 -13.19
C LEU A 42 15.25 -0.53 -14.44
N LYS A 43 14.80 -0.04 -15.60
CA LYS A 43 14.95 -0.76 -16.87
C LYS A 43 16.43 -0.92 -17.25
N HIS A 44 17.24 0.10 -17.04
CA HIS A 44 18.68 0.02 -17.25
C HIS A 44 19.34 -1.04 -16.35
N ILE A 45 19.05 -1.04 -15.07
CA ILE A 45 19.56 -2.05 -14.12
C ILE A 45 19.12 -3.47 -14.53
N ARG A 46 17.87 -3.65 -14.96
CA ARG A 46 17.38 -4.93 -15.46
C ARG A 46 18.14 -5.38 -16.72
N TRP A 47 18.38 -4.46 -17.65
CA TRP A 47 19.16 -4.72 -18.86
C TRP A 47 20.61 -5.10 -18.50
N LEU A 48 21.29 -4.31 -17.67
CA LEU A 48 22.67 -4.53 -17.22
C LEU A 48 22.80 -5.92 -16.58
N ARG A 49 21.90 -6.28 -15.70
CA ARG A 49 21.87 -7.61 -15.09
C ARG A 49 21.74 -8.73 -16.13
N ASN A 50 20.84 -8.54 -17.13
CA ASN A 50 20.67 -9.54 -18.18
C ASN A 50 21.94 -9.69 -19.04
N GLN A 51 22.61 -8.59 -19.33
CA GLN A 51 23.90 -8.61 -20.03
C GLN A 51 24.96 -9.37 -19.23
N ILE A 52 25.10 -9.09 -17.93
CA ILE A 52 26.06 -9.80 -17.07
C ILE A 52 25.74 -11.32 -16.99
N ALA A 53 24.46 -11.68 -17.00
CA ALA A 53 24.04 -13.09 -16.87
C ALA A 53 24.18 -13.90 -18.16
N HIS A 54 24.13 -13.28 -19.34
CA HIS A 54 24.05 -13.95 -20.64
C HIS A 54 25.19 -13.59 -21.58
N SER A 55 26.00 -12.58 -21.28
CA SER A 55 27.09 -12.14 -22.12
C SER A 55 28.41 -12.71 -21.59
N THR A 56 29.19 -13.30 -22.50
CA THR A 56 30.61 -13.65 -22.24
C THR A 56 31.54 -12.44 -22.40
N GLY A 57 30.96 -11.26 -22.71
CA GLY A 57 31.70 -10.02 -22.90
C GLY A 57 31.86 -9.20 -21.61
N ASN A 58 32.80 -8.28 -21.60
CA ASN A 58 33.05 -7.36 -20.51
C ASN A 58 31.95 -6.30 -20.40
N VAL A 59 30.85 -6.64 -19.78
CA VAL A 59 29.86 -5.64 -19.35
C VAL A 59 30.25 -5.20 -17.95
N GLU A 60 30.71 -3.97 -17.83
CA GLU A 60 31.11 -3.39 -16.56
C GLU A 60 29.92 -2.65 -15.93
N CYS A 61 29.63 -3.00 -14.69
CA CYS A 61 28.72 -2.25 -13.84
C CYS A 61 29.48 -1.05 -13.27
N THR A 62 28.97 0.14 -13.49
CA THR A 62 29.61 1.36 -12.99
C THR A 62 29.37 1.55 -11.49
N GLN A 63 30.25 2.31 -10.82
CA GLN A 63 30.04 2.67 -9.42
C GLN A 63 28.72 3.44 -9.24
N SER A 64 28.33 4.25 -10.22
CA SER A 64 27.07 4.99 -10.22
C SER A 64 25.86 4.05 -10.21
N ASP A 65 25.88 2.95 -10.98
CA ASP A 65 24.81 1.95 -10.99
C ASP A 65 24.64 1.29 -9.62
N LEU A 66 25.79 1.05 -8.96
CA LEU A 66 25.81 0.49 -7.61
C LEU A 66 25.22 1.41 -6.57
N ASP A 67 25.64 2.65 -6.58
CA ASP A 67 25.21 3.63 -5.60
C ASP A 67 23.72 3.95 -5.80
N TRP A 68 23.26 3.98 -7.04
CA TRP A 68 21.84 4.08 -7.35
C TRP A 68 21.07 2.87 -6.81
N LEU A 69 21.57 1.65 -7.04
CA LEU A 69 20.92 0.41 -6.57
C LEU A 69 20.83 0.35 -5.04
N LYS A 70 21.87 0.77 -4.32
CA LYS A 70 21.85 0.90 -2.86
C LYS A 70 20.82 1.91 -2.41
N GLY A 71 20.75 3.07 -3.07
CA GLY A 71 19.73 4.10 -2.82
C GLY A 71 18.32 3.58 -3.07
N PHE A 72 18.11 2.86 -4.16
CA PHE A 72 16.83 2.23 -4.48
C PHE A 72 16.41 1.20 -3.41
N HIS A 73 17.34 0.34 -2.98
CA HIS A 73 17.08 -0.60 -1.91
C HIS A 73 16.67 0.10 -0.60
N ASN A 74 17.34 1.19 -0.25
CA ASN A 74 16.97 1.98 0.91
C ASN A 74 15.57 2.60 0.76
N ARG A 75 15.21 3.11 -0.43
CA ARG A 75 13.85 3.61 -0.70
C ARG A 75 12.78 2.52 -0.58
N LEU A 76 13.07 1.28 -0.98
CA LEU A 76 12.17 0.15 -0.77
C LEU A 76 11.93 -0.12 0.72
N LEU A 77 13.01 -0.14 1.53
CA LEU A 77 12.90 -0.38 2.97
C LEU A 77 12.16 0.74 3.70
N THR A 78 12.32 1.98 3.25
CA THR A 78 11.66 3.15 3.84
C THR A 78 10.28 3.46 3.23
N GLN A 79 9.78 2.63 2.33
CA GLN A 79 8.52 2.84 1.60
C GLN A 79 8.46 4.19 0.87
N GLN A 80 9.58 4.61 0.31
CA GLN A 80 9.72 5.84 -0.50
C GLN A 80 9.89 5.54 -2.00
N ASP A 81 9.71 4.30 -2.39
CA ASP A 81 9.75 3.82 -3.77
C ASP A 81 8.51 4.24 -4.58
N LEU A 82 8.59 4.09 -5.89
CA LEU A 82 7.52 4.51 -6.81
C LEU A 82 6.16 3.84 -6.52
N LEU A 83 6.15 2.55 -6.17
CA LEU A 83 4.90 1.85 -5.87
C LEU A 83 4.29 2.33 -4.54
N ALA A 84 5.10 2.64 -3.55
CA ALA A 84 4.62 3.21 -2.30
C ALA A 84 4.05 4.63 -2.52
N LYS A 85 4.71 5.46 -3.33
CA LYS A 85 4.20 6.77 -3.76
C LYS A 85 2.88 6.63 -4.53
N ALA A 86 2.80 5.69 -5.48
CA ALA A 86 1.59 5.44 -6.26
C ALA A 86 0.40 5.02 -5.36
N ARG A 87 0.64 4.15 -4.38
CA ARG A 87 -0.40 3.75 -3.42
C ARG A 87 -0.92 4.92 -2.61
N ARG A 88 -0.06 5.84 -2.18
CA ARG A 88 -0.47 7.06 -1.46
C ARG A 88 -1.36 7.96 -2.34
N VAL A 89 -0.96 8.22 -3.59
CA VAL A 89 -1.77 9.01 -4.53
C VAL A 89 -3.15 8.39 -4.75
N ILE A 90 -3.23 7.07 -4.91
CA ILE A 90 -4.50 6.36 -5.06
C ILE A 90 -5.35 6.50 -3.78
N GLN A 91 -4.76 6.30 -2.62
CA GLN A 91 -5.45 6.40 -1.34
C GLN A 91 -5.99 7.81 -1.09
N GLU A 92 -5.19 8.84 -1.33
CA GLU A 92 -5.60 10.24 -1.20
C GLU A 92 -6.77 10.56 -2.14
N SER A 93 -6.70 10.10 -3.39
CA SER A 93 -7.78 10.27 -4.36
C SER A 93 -9.09 9.60 -3.94
N GLN A 94 -9.02 8.43 -3.30
CA GLN A 94 -10.18 7.72 -2.77
C GLN A 94 -10.80 8.46 -1.57
N ILE A 95 -9.98 8.96 -0.65
CA ILE A 95 -10.43 9.74 0.49
C ILE A 95 -11.14 11.01 0.02
N GLN A 96 -10.58 11.71 -0.94
CA GLN A 96 -11.19 12.92 -1.52
C GLN A 96 -12.55 12.62 -2.16
N ARG A 97 -12.67 11.52 -2.92
CA ARG A 97 -13.95 11.10 -3.52
C ARG A 97 -15.01 10.79 -2.45
N GLN A 98 -14.63 10.08 -1.39
CA GLN A 98 -15.55 9.78 -0.28
C GLN A 98 -16.03 11.06 0.42
N GLN A 99 -15.12 12.00 0.67
CA GLN A 99 -15.48 13.29 1.27
C GLN A 99 -16.39 14.13 0.39
N GLN A 100 -16.18 14.13 -0.93
CA GLN A 100 -17.06 14.80 -1.88
C GLN A 100 -18.45 14.18 -1.90
N GLN A 101 -18.53 12.85 -1.95
CA GLN A 101 -19.82 12.13 -1.90
C GLN A 101 -20.57 12.41 -0.60
N ALA A 102 -19.88 12.40 0.54
CA ALA A 102 -20.50 12.73 1.82
C ALA A 102 -21.06 14.16 1.86
N LYS A 103 -20.32 15.12 1.29
CA LYS A 103 -20.79 16.52 1.17
C LYS A 103 -22.01 16.63 0.24
N THR A 104 -22.02 15.91 -0.88
CA THR A 104 -23.15 15.92 -1.81
C THR A 104 -24.40 15.33 -1.18
N ILE A 105 -24.27 14.23 -0.45
CA ILE A 105 -25.40 13.59 0.28
C ILE A 105 -25.91 14.53 1.38
N ALA A 106 -25.03 15.19 2.11
CA ALA A 106 -25.42 16.15 3.13
C ALA A 106 -26.12 17.40 2.55
N ALA A 107 -25.70 17.85 1.35
CA ALA A 107 -26.31 18.99 0.67
C ALA A 107 -27.66 18.64 0.02
N SER A 108 -27.87 17.39 -0.38
CA SER A 108 -29.10 16.89 -0.99
C SER A 108 -30.12 16.38 0.04
N ALA A 109 -29.77 16.35 1.32
CA ALA A 109 -30.74 16.06 2.39
C ALA A 109 -31.88 17.09 2.33
N PRO A 110 -33.12 16.69 2.06
CA PRO A 110 -34.24 17.62 1.99
C PRO A 110 -34.32 18.36 3.34
N LYS A 111 -34.29 19.68 3.30
CA LYS A 111 -34.68 20.52 4.43
C LYS A 111 -36.17 20.32 4.66
N TYR A 112 -36.56 19.17 5.13
CA TYR A 112 -37.91 18.95 5.62
C TYR A 112 -38.04 19.76 6.91
N GLY A 113 -38.93 20.72 6.83
CA GLY A 113 -39.22 21.69 7.88
C GLY A 113 -39.35 21.03 9.23
N ALA A 114 -38.69 21.62 10.19
CA ALA A 114 -38.98 21.41 11.58
C ALA A 114 -40.43 21.79 11.85
N ASN A 115 -41.31 20.81 11.89
CA ASN A 115 -42.57 20.81 12.62
C ASN A 115 -43.31 19.51 12.26
N VAL A 116 -43.30 18.55 13.12
CA VAL A 116 -44.40 17.72 13.58
C VAL A 116 -43.87 16.65 14.54
N PHE A 117 -44.19 16.81 15.81
CA PHE A 117 -44.50 15.80 16.85
C PHE A 117 -43.70 14.46 16.83
N GLY A 118 -43.00 14.28 17.91
CA GLY A 118 -42.67 13.08 18.63
C GLY A 118 -43.05 11.73 18.04
N SER A 119 -42.03 11.00 17.63
CA SER A 119 -42.01 9.55 17.76
C SER A 119 -40.59 9.11 18.02
N SER A 120 -40.37 8.69 19.25
CA SER A 120 -39.16 8.04 19.76
C SER A 120 -38.93 6.74 19.02
N SER A 121 -38.14 6.77 17.96
CA SER A 121 -37.55 5.54 17.38
C SER A 121 -36.13 5.40 17.87
N LYS A 122 -35.97 4.63 18.94
CA LYS A 122 -34.68 4.18 19.47
C LYS A 122 -33.80 3.58 18.35
N PRO A 123 -32.50 3.93 18.26
CA PRO A 123 -31.60 3.32 17.31
C PRO A 123 -31.28 1.88 17.73
N ARG A 124 -32.06 0.93 17.22
CA ARG A 124 -31.93 -0.52 17.50
C ARG A 124 -30.59 -1.13 17.00
N LYS A 125 -29.85 -0.45 16.16
CA LYS A 125 -28.59 -0.99 15.56
C LYS A 125 -27.35 -0.82 16.42
N SER A 126 -27.31 0.16 17.30
CA SER A 126 -26.13 0.42 18.15
C SER A 126 -25.98 -0.64 19.27
N TRP A 127 -27.07 -1.17 19.77
CA TRP A 127 -27.05 -2.16 20.85
C TRP A 127 -26.51 -3.53 20.40
N ILE A 128 -26.77 -3.93 19.17
CA ILE A 128 -26.28 -5.20 18.61
C ILE A 128 -24.75 -5.17 18.50
N LEU A 129 -24.19 -4.06 18.07
CA LEU A 129 -22.71 -3.89 17.99
C LEU A 129 -22.06 -3.94 19.38
N ILE A 130 -22.66 -3.30 20.38
CA ILE A 130 -22.15 -3.31 21.76
C ILE A 130 -22.24 -4.72 22.34
N ALA A 131 -23.35 -5.44 22.09
CA ALA A 131 -23.51 -6.82 22.53
C ALA A 131 -22.52 -7.78 21.91
N VAL A 132 -22.19 -7.62 20.61
CA VAL A 132 -21.20 -8.44 19.90
C VAL A 132 -19.79 -8.19 20.45
N ILE A 133 -19.42 -6.93 20.71
CA ILE A 133 -18.11 -6.58 21.27
C ILE A 133 -17.96 -7.14 22.69
N ALA A 134 -19.01 -7.05 23.51
CA ALA A 134 -19.00 -7.60 24.87
C ALA A 134 -18.87 -9.14 24.86
N ALA A 135 -19.58 -9.83 23.97
CA ALA A 135 -19.48 -11.29 23.81
C ALA A 135 -18.07 -11.74 23.37
N LEU A 136 -17.44 -11.01 22.45
CA LEU A 136 -16.06 -11.28 22.03
C LEU A 136 -15.05 -11.08 23.16
N ALA A 137 -15.21 -10.03 23.97
CA ALA A 137 -14.33 -9.78 25.11
C ALA A 137 -14.41 -10.90 26.16
N VAL A 138 -15.61 -11.43 26.43
CA VAL A 138 -15.83 -12.56 27.35
C VAL A 138 -15.18 -13.83 26.80
N LEU A 139 -15.33 -14.11 25.51
CA LEU A 139 -14.72 -15.28 24.85
C LEU A 139 -13.18 -15.23 24.92
N ILE A 140 -12.59 -14.08 24.66
CA ILE A 140 -11.13 -13.89 24.76
C ILE A 140 -10.66 -14.06 26.21
N GLY A 141 -11.38 -13.51 27.17
CA GLY A 141 -11.07 -13.68 28.60
C GLY A 141 -11.12 -15.14 29.04
N LEU A 142 -12.10 -15.90 28.55
CA LEU A 142 -12.24 -17.32 28.85
C LEU A 142 -11.13 -18.17 28.23
N LEU A 143 -10.71 -17.83 27.00
CA LEU A 143 -9.56 -18.50 26.35
C LEU A 143 -8.24 -18.24 27.08
N ILE A 144 -8.02 -17.00 27.54
CA ILE A 144 -6.83 -16.66 28.33
C ILE A 144 -6.85 -17.38 29.69
N TRP A 145 -8.02 -17.50 30.34
CA TRP A 145 -8.18 -18.21 31.60
C TRP A 145 -7.88 -19.72 31.45
N ILE A 146 -8.36 -20.36 30.39
CA ILE A 146 -8.06 -21.77 30.07
C ILE A 146 -6.57 -21.96 29.74
N ALA A 147 -5.96 -21.05 28.96
CA ALA A 147 -4.55 -21.12 28.59
C ALA A 147 -3.61 -20.91 29.79
N ASN A 148 -4.02 -20.16 30.81
CA ASN A 148 -3.24 -19.92 32.04
C ASN A 148 -3.49 -20.93 33.15
N GLY A 149 -4.08 -22.10 32.86
CA GLY A 149 -4.17 -23.21 33.80
C GLY A 149 -5.25 -23.05 34.86
N GLY A 150 -6.40 -22.53 34.53
CA GLY A 150 -7.58 -22.43 35.40
C GLY A 150 -8.27 -23.75 35.69
N ALA A 151 -7.51 -24.75 36.09
CA ALA A 151 -8.01 -25.95 36.73
C ALA A 151 -6.90 -26.50 37.65
N LYS A 152 -6.91 -26.11 38.90
CA LYS A 152 -6.33 -26.85 40.03
C LYS A 152 -7.45 -27.30 40.89
#